data_ba364f1e9cfdee26248c6a54a365d24d
#
_entry.id   ba364f1e9cfdee26248c6a54a365d24d
#
_cell.length_a   1.000
_cell.length_b   1.000
_cell.length_c   1.000
_cell.angle_alpha   90.00
_cell.angle_beta   90.00
_cell.angle_gamma   90.00
#
_symmetry.space_group_name_H-M   'P 1'
#
loop_
_entity.id
_entity.type
_entity.pdbx_description
1 polymer ?
#
loop_
_entity_poly.entity_id
_entity_poly.type
_entity_poly.pdbx_seq_one_letter_code
_entity_poly.pdbx_strand_id
1 'polypeptide(L)'
;MKKRSILTRALSAAVLAALGLAISGCGQKSAKDDNTLYVYNWGEYIGENVVKEFEKETGIKVVYDTFETNEEMLPIIEAGAVQYDVVCPSDYIIQKMIEKDLIQPIDFDKVPNYKNIDPKYLEKSKGFDPENKYSVPYCWGTVGILYSTSMVPESEAPKSWNDLWNTKYQNNILMQDSVRDAFMVGEKLLGYDINTTDRTELEAVKDKLIEQKPLVQAYVIDQVRDKMIGGEAALAVIYSGEMLYVQKEVKASGADYELKYVIPEEGSNVWIDSWVIPKNARHKENAEKWIDFMCRAEIAKENFEYITYPTPNKAAFELLDPELQNNKALFPDDADLAKCEVFQYLGEEGDALYDELWKEVKAQ
;
A
#
# COMPACT_ATOMS: atom_id res chain seq x y z
N MET A 1 -66.19 -47.23 -2.24
CA MET A 1 -65.64 -45.88 -2.00
C MET A 1 -65.44 -45.66 -0.49
N LYS A 2 -64.47 -46.27 0.20
CA LYS A 2 -64.18 -46.04 1.63
C LYS A 2 -62.82 -46.67 2.04
N LYS A 3 -61.74 -46.45 1.26
CA LYS A 3 -60.38 -46.94 1.64
C LYS A 3 -59.26 -45.93 1.29
N ARG A 4 -59.60 -44.69 0.96
CA ARG A 4 -58.57 -43.63 0.58
C ARG A 4 -58.34 -42.54 1.62
N SER A 5 -59.00 -42.58 2.80
CA SER A 5 -58.91 -41.47 3.77
C SER A 5 -58.03 -41.75 5.00
N ILE A 6 -57.48 -42.98 5.15
CA ILE A 6 -56.68 -43.35 6.34
C ILE A 6 -55.15 -43.19 6.06
N LEU A 7 -54.73 -43.37 4.82
CA LEU A 7 -53.31 -43.21 4.47
C LEU A 7 -52.80 -41.76 4.44
N THR A 8 -53.70 -40.80 4.19
CA THR A 8 -53.34 -39.39 4.13
C THR A 8 -53.15 -38.73 5.51
N ARG A 9 -53.73 -39.30 6.55
CA ARG A 9 -53.59 -38.78 7.94
C ARG A 9 -52.34 -39.32 8.66
N ALA A 10 -51.81 -40.46 8.25
CA ALA A 10 -50.59 -41.03 8.80
C ALA A 10 -49.31 -40.35 8.25
N LEU A 11 -49.33 -39.84 7.01
CA LEU A 11 -48.19 -39.11 6.43
C LEU A 11 -48.05 -37.69 6.99
N SER A 12 -49.14 -37.02 7.39
CA SER A 12 -49.10 -35.66 7.95
C SER A 12 -48.55 -35.61 9.38
N ALA A 13 -48.69 -36.68 10.16
CA ALA A 13 -48.14 -36.75 11.53
C ALA A 13 -46.64 -37.09 11.55
N ALA A 14 -46.12 -37.81 10.55
CA ALA A 14 -44.71 -38.13 10.42
C ALA A 14 -43.85 -36.94 9.95
N VAL A 15 -44.42 -36.05 9.16
CA VAL A 15 -43.72 -34.82 8.68
C VAL A 15 -43.61 -33.76 9.78
N LEU A 16 -44.58 -33.66 10.68
CA LEU A 16 -44.53 -32.75 11.84
C LEU A 16 -43.57 -33.21 12.96
N ALA A 17 -43.35 -34.53 13.11
CA ALA A 17 -42.37 -35.05 14.06
C ALA A 17 -40.93 -34.95 13.55
N ALA A 18 -40.70 -34.88 12.23
CA ALA A 18 -39.37 -34.67 11.64
C ALA A 18 -38.94 -33.17 11.64
N LEU A 19 -39.88 -32.22 11.66
CA LEU A 19 -39.57 -30.80 11.78
C LEU A 19 -39.29 -30.36 13.25
N GLY A 20 -39.74 -31.13 14.23
CA GLY A 20 -39.51 -30.81 15.66
C GLY A 20 -38.13 -31.21 16.18
N LEU A 21 -37.36 -32.01 15.46
CA LEU A 21 -36.02 -32.48 15.84
C LEU A 21 -34.88 -31.68 15.16
N ALA A 22 -35.22 -30.78 14.23
CA ALA A 22 -34.23 -29.95 13.52
C ALA A 22 -33.96 -28.58 14.20
N ILE A 23 -34.64 -28.25 15.32
CA ILE A 23 -34.49 -26.96 15.98
C ILE A 23 -33.64 -27.02 17.27
N SER A 24 -33.18 -28.20 17.68
CA SER A 24 -32.33 -28.39 18.85
C SER A 24 -30.83 -28.44 18.54
N GLY A 25 -30.40 -28.02 17.35
CA GLY A 25 -29.03 -28.06 16.90
C GLY A 25 -28.35 -26.68 16.76
N CYS A 26 -28.96 -25.60 17.26
CA CYS A 26 -28.33 -24.26 17.25
C CYS A 26 -27.76 -23.94 18.61
N GLY A 27 -26.52 -24.35 18.88
CA GLY A 27 -25.83 -24.06 20.12
C GLY A 27 -24.40 -24.59 20.23
N GLN A 28 -23.85 -25.11 19.15
CA GLN A 28 -22.42 -25.37 19.13
C GLN A 28 -21.73 -24.20 18.37
N LYS A 29 -21.31 -23.17 19.10
CA LYS A 29 -20.23 -22.29 18.64
C LYS A 29 -19.10 -23.22 18.24
N SER A 30 -18.78 -23.26 16.96
CA SER A 30 -17.70 -24.11 16.48
C SER A 30 -16.40 -23.58 17.11
N ALA A 31 -15.78 -24.40 17.95
CA ALA A 31 -14.42 -24.16 18.48
C ALA A 31 -13.34 -24.15 17.39
N LYS A 32 -13.72 -23.97 16.12
CA LYS A 32 -12.82 -23.89 14.97
C LYS A 32 -12.49 -22.45 14.53
N ASP A 33 -13.20 -21.45 15.06
CA ASP A 33 -13.06 -20.06 14.61
C ASP A 33 -11.97 -19.29 15.39
N ASP A 34 -11.67 -19.71 16.61
CA ASP A 34 -10.73 -18.97 17.48
C ASP A 34 -9.25 -19.07 17.06
N ASN A 35 -8.90 -19.95 16.10
CA ASN A 35 -7.53 -20.16 15.64
C ASN A 35 -7.34 -19.76 14.16
N THR A 36 -8.03 -18.71 13.74
CA THR A 36 -7.95 -18.17 12.39
C THR A 36 -7.52 -16.70 12.48
N LEU A 37 -6.86 -16.20 11.44
CA LEU A 37 -6.50 -14.80 11.25
C LEU A 37 -6.94 -14.38 9.85
N TYR A 38 -7.68 -13.30 9.75
CA TYR A 38 -8.11 -12.69 8.49
C TYR A 38 -7.25 -11.48 8.18
N VAL A 39 -6.41 -11.60 7.16
CA VAL A 39 -5.46 -10.57 6.71
C VAL A 39 -5.98 -9.92 5.43
N TYR A 40 -5.91 -8.61 5.34
CA TYR A 40 -6.24 -7.84 4.15
C TYR A 40 -5.07 -6.94 3.79
N ASN A 41 -4.41 -7.20 2.68
CA ASN A 41 -3.18 -6.54 2.27
C ASN A 41 -3.20 -6.21 0.77
N TRP A 42 -2.19 -5.50 0.30
CA TRP A 42 -1.97 -5.28 -1.12
C TRP A 42 -1.68 -6.58 -1.87
N GLY A 43 -1.95 -6.62 -3.16
CA GLY A 43 -1.52 -7.69 -4.04
C GLY A 43 0.02 -7.78 -4.10
N GLU A 44 0.57 -9.00 -4.12
CA GLU A 44 2.02 -9.26 -4.24
C GLU A 44 2.90 -8.54 -3.17
N TYR A 45 2.38 -8.37 -1.97
CA TYR A 45 2.96 -7.52 -0.93
C TYR A 45 3.39 -8.29 0.32
N ILE A 46 3.76 -9.58 0.15
CA ILE A 46 4.25 -10.45 1.22
C ILE A 46 5.15 -11.54 0.64
N GLY A 47 6.20 -11.93 1.36
CA GLY A 47 7.11 -13.01 0.96
C GLY A 47 6.40 -14.35 0.79
N GLU A 48 6.82 -15.13 -0.20
CA GLU A 48 6.15 -16.35 -0.67
C GLU A 48 5.89 -17.39 0.43
N ASN A 49 6.76 -17.46 1.45
CA ASN A 49 6.68 -18.45 2.51
C ASN A 49 6.20 -17.88 3.85
N VAL A 50 6.13 -16.56 4.00
CA VAL A 50 5.86 -15.87 5.27
C VAL A 50 4.55 -16.33 5.92
N VAL A 51 3.46 -16.46 5.13
CA VAL A 51 2.18 -16.98 5.63
C VAL A 51 2.32 -18.41 6.14
N LYS A 52 3.00 -19.27 5.37
CA LYS A 52 3.18 -20.70 5.74
C LYS A 52 4.04 -20.84 7.00
N GLU A 53 5.06 -19.99 7.15
CA GLU A 53 5.93 -19.97 8.33
C GLU A 53 5.15 -19.55 9.57
N PHE A 54 4.35 -18.49 9.48
CA PHE A 54 3.45 -18.07 10.54
C PHE A 54 2.47 -19.19 10.96
N GLU A 55 1.79 -19.81 9.99
CA GLU A 55 0.85 -20.93 10.25
C GLU A 55 1.54 -22.11 10.92
N LYS A 56 2.74 -22.46 10.44
CA LYS A 56 3.54 -23.57 10.98
C LYS A 56 3.98 -23.32 12.42
N GLU A 57 4.38 -22.09 12.73
CA GLU A 57 4.91 -21.74 14.05
C GLU A 57 3.78 -21.58 15.08
N THR A 58 2.70 -20.90 14.70
CA THR A 58 1.63 -20.50 15.64
C THR A 58 0.47 -21.51 15.67
N GLY A 59 0.33 -22.33 14.64
CA GLY A 59 -0.84 -23.15 14.40
C GLY A 59 -2.10 -22.35 14.00
N ILE A 60 -2.00 -21.02 13.84
CA ILE A 60 -3.09 -20.14 13.43
C ILE A 60 -3.23 -20.24 11.92
N LYS A 61 -4.44 -20.53 11.43
CA LYS A 61 -4.73 -20.54 10.00
C LYS A 61 -4.93 -19.11 9.49
N VAL A 62 -4.27 -18.75 8.39
CA VAL A 62 -4.41 -17.44 7.75
C VAL A 62 -5.37 -17.52 6.58
N VAL A 63 -6.34 -16.62 6.56
CA VAL A 63 -7.16 -16.30 5.38
C VAL A 63 -6.65 -14.95 4.88
N TYR A 64 -6.07 -14.96 3.70
CA TYR A 64 -5.35 -13.81 3.14
C TYR A 64 -6.08 -13.31 1.91
N ASP A 65 -6.64 -12.11 1.99
CA ASP A 65 -7.31 -11.42 0.89
C ASP A 65 -6.48 -10.20 0.49
N THR A 66 -6.63 -9.75 -0.76
CA THR A 66 -5.89 -8.63 -1.32
C THR A 66 -6.80 -7.54 -1.84
N PHE A 67 -6.27 -6.30 -1.89
CA PHE A 67 -6.87 -5.15 -2.54
C PHE A 67 -5.84 -4.47 -3.45
N GLU A 68 -6.31 -3.66 -4.40
CA GLU A 68 -5.46 -2.94 -5.34
C GLU A 68 -5.29 -1.46 -4.97
N THR A 69 -6.28 -0.86 -4.32
CA THR A 69 -6.25 0.55 -3.91
C THR A 69 -6.82 0.75 -2.50
N ASN A 70 -6.35 1.80 -1.81
CA ASN A 70 -6.92 2.23 -0.53
C ASN A 70 -8.42 2.58 -0.65
N GLU A 71 -8.82 3.14 -1.78
CA GLU A 71 -10.19 3.56 -2.10
C GLU A 71 -11.13 2.36 -2.27
N GLU A 72 -10.60 1.21 -2.70
CA GLU A 72 -11.34 -0.06 -2.73
C GLU A 72 -11.43 -0.70 -1.34
N MET A 73 -10.34 -0.68 -0.59
CA MET A 73 -10.23 -1.32 0.72
C MET A 73 -11.10 -0.63 1.77
N LEU A 74 -11.06 0.71 1.85
CA LEU A 74 -11.68 1.46 2.94
C LEU A 74 -13.20 1.26 3.05
N PRO A 75 -14.01 1.31 1.97
CA PRO A 75 -15.44 1.04 2.04
C PRO A 75 -15.79 -0.36 2.56
N ILE A 76 -14.93 -1.36 2.31
CA ILE A 76 -15.13 -2.73 2.82
C ILE A 76 -14.95 -2.77 4.33
N ILE A 77 -13.94 -2.06 4.84
CA ILE A 77 -13.72 -1.93 6.30
C ILE A 77 -14.84 -1.12 6.95
N GLU A 78 -15.27 -0.01 6.35
CA GLU A 78 -16.39 0.83 6.83
C GLU A 78 -17.70 0.05 6.89
N ALA A 79 -17.99 -0.75 5.87
CA ALA A 79 -19.21 -1.57 5.83
C ALA A 79 -19.20 -2.69 6.88
N GLY A 80 -18.03 -3.19 7.29
CA GLY A 80 -17.86 -4.23 8.29
C GLY A 80 -18.53 -5.56 7.95
N ALA A 81 -18.90 -5.77 6.68
CA ALA A 81 -19.55 -7.01 6.23
C ALA A 81 -18.57 -8.20 6.20
N VAL A 82 -17.33 -7.93 5.81
CA VAL A 82 -16.19 -8.83 5.97
C VAL A 82 -15.40 -8.37 7.17
N GLN A 83 -15.09 -9.27 8.10
CA GLN A 83 -14.38 -8.93 9.33
C GLN A 83 -12.93 -9.38 9.18
N TYR A 84 -12.08 -8.44 8.85
CA TYR A 84 -10.64 -8.62 8.89
C TYR A 84 -10.10 -8.38 10.30
N ASP A 85 -9.03 -9.09 10.64
CA ASP A 85 -8.36 -8.95 11.93
C ASP A 85 -7.16 -8.01 11.84
N VAL A 86 -6.51 -7.95 10.68
CA VAL A 86 -5.38 -7.06 10.40
C VAL A 86 -5.42 -6.59 8.95
N VAL A 87 -5.10 -5.31 8.74
CA VAL A 87 -5.09 -4.65 7.42
C VAL A 87 -3.80 -3.84 7.30
N CYS A 88 -3.28 -3.66 6.08
CA CYS A 88 -2.08 -2.87 5.81
C CYS A 88 -2.35 -1.69 4.86
N PRO A 89 -2.99 -0.61 5.32
CA PRO A 89 -3.23 0.60 4.53
C PRO A 89 -2.02 1.55 4.50
N SER A 90 -2.11 2.56 3.64
CA SER A 90 -1.16 3.67 3.60
C SER A 90 -1.48 4.74 4.66
N ASP A 91 -0.51 5.59 4.90
CA ASP A 91 -0.45 6.66 5.90
C ASP A 91 -1.72 7.53 6.01
N TYR A 92 -2.12 8.24 4.93
CA TYR A 92 -3.30 9.12 4.93
C TYR A 92 -4.62 8.38 5.21
N ILE A 93 -4.69 7.11 4.80
CA ILE A 93 -5.85 6.26 5.11
C ILE A 93 -5.85 5.83 6.58
N ILE A 94 -4.69 5.54 7.17
CA ILE A 94 -4.58 5.25 8.59
C ILE A 94 -5.11 6.45 9.40
N GLN A 95 -4.71 7.67 9.05
CA GLN A 95 -5.24 8.89 9.68
C GLN A 95 -6.76 8.96 9.56
N LYS A 96 -7.30 8.77 8.35
CA LYS A 96 -8.76 8.73 8.12
C LYS A 96 -9.46 7.66 8.94
N MET A 97 -8.85 6.47 9.06
CA MET A 97 -9.41 5.37 9.86
C MET A 97 -9.39 5.68 11.36
N ILE A 98 -8.37 6.39 11.87
CA ILE A 98 -8.30 6.87 13.26
C ILE A 98 -9.43 7.89 13.50
N GLU A 99 -9.56 8.90 12.65
CA GLU A 99 -10.57 9.96 12.78
C GLU A 99 -12.01 9.41 12.73
N LYS A 100 -12.25 8.38 11.93
CA LYS A 100 -13.56 7.70 11.81
C LYS A 100 -13.77 6.58 12.84
N ASP A 101 -12.86 6.37 13.78
CA ASP A 101 -12.92 5.29 14.80
C ASP A 101 -13.08 3.88 14.19
N LEU A 102 -12.41 3.61 13.07
CA LEU A 102 -12.47 2.34 12.34
C LEU A 102 -11.43 1.32 12.79
N ILE A 103 -10.40 1.75 13.52
CA ILE A 103 -9.31 0.91 14.03
C ILE A 103 -9.18 1.05 15.54
N GLN A 104 -8.51 0.10 16.16
CA GLN A 104 -8.32 0.04 17.60
C GLN A 104 -6.83 0.05 17.96
N PRO A 105 -6.46 0.55 19.17
CA PRO A 105 -5.06 0.56 19.61
C PRO A 105 -4.47 -0.84 19.68
N ILE A 106 -3.19 -0.95 19.33
CA ILE A 106 -2.36 -2.16 19.46
C ILE A 106 -1.84 -2.27 20.90
N ASP A 107 -1.84 -3.48 21.44
CA ASP A 107 -1.18 -3.78 22.73
C ASP A 107 0.30 -4.12 22.46
N PHE A 108 1.17 -3.13 22.60
CA PHE A 108 2.60 -3.29 22.32
C PHE A 108 3.33 -4.24 23.26
N ASP A 109 2.76 -4.58 24.43
CA ASP A 109 3.30 -5.63 25.29
C ASP A 109 3.23 -7.01 24.61
N LYS A 110 2.33 -7.16 23.64
CA LYS A 110 2.16 -8.37 22.82
C LYS A 110 2.94 -8.32 21.49
N VAL A 111 3.62 -7.22 21.21
CA VAL A 111 4.42 -6.99 19.99
C VAL A 111 5.87 -6.65 20.36
N PRO A 112 6.59 -7.54 21.06
CA PRO A 112 7.95 -7.25 21.55
C PRO A 112 8.98 -6.97 20.44
N ASN A 113 8.75 -7.45 19.21
CA ASN A 113 9.62 -7.19 18.06
C ASN A 113 9.41 -5.80 17.43
N TYR A 114 8.41 -5.02 17.88
CA TYR A 114 8.25 -3.60 17.50
C TYR A 114 9.53 -2.77 17.75
N LYS A 115 10.35 -3.13 18.73
CA LYS A 115 11.66 -2.52 19.00
C LYS A 115 12.64 -2.57 17.81
N ASN A 116 12.39 -3.43 16.83
CA ASN A 116 13.20 -3.56 15.63
C ASN A 116 12.88 -2.46 14.59
N ILE A 117 11.74 -1.76 14.74
CA ILE A 117 11.39 -0.63 13.86
C ILE A 117 12.33 0.55 14.19
N ASP A 118 12.92 1.14 13.13
CA ASP A 118 13.81 2.29 13.30
C ASP A 118 13.02 3.51 13.79
N PRO A 119 13.47 4.16 14.86
CA PRO A 119 12.81 5.35 15.42
C PRO A 119 12.53 6.48 14.42
N LYS A 120 13.33 6.61 13.36
CA LYS A 120 13.11 7.64 12.33
C LYS A 120 11.79 7.46 11.57
N TYR A 121 11.36 6.20 11.33
CA TYR A 121 10.07 5.94 10.69
C TYR A 121 8.91 6.11 11.67
N LEU A 122 9.11 5.81 12.95
CA LEU A 122 8.13 6.09 13.99
C LEU A 122 7.91 7.60 14.16
N GLU A 123 8.96 8.41 14.02
CA GLU A 123 8.83 9.86 14.05
C GLU A 123 8.04 10.39 12.85
N LYS A 124 8.28 9.85 11.64
CA LYS A 124 7.49 10.18 10.46
C LYS A 124 6.03 9.72 10.58
N SER A 125 5.79 8.55 11.17
CA SER A 125 4.42 8.01 11.39
C SER A 125 3.57 8.89 12.28
N LYS A 126 4.15 9.75 13.11
CA LYS A 126 3.39 10.74 13.91
C LYS A 126 2.60 11.73 13.05
N GLY A 127 2.92 11.86 11.77
CA GLY A 127 2.14 12.67 10.83
C GLY A 127 0.71 12.16 10.63
N PHE A 128 0.49 10.85 10.78
CA PHE A 128 -0.81 10.20 10.60
C PHE A 128 -1.30 9.40 11.82
N ASP A 129 -0.39 8.97 12.71
CA ASP A 129 -0.68 8.32 14.00
C ASP A 129 0.13 9.04 15.11
N PRO A 130 -0.35 10.18 15.64
CA PRO A 130 0.45 11.09 16.48
C PRO A 130 1.10 10.46 17.71
N GLU A 131 0.49 9.40 18.24
CA GLU A 131 0.99 8.71 19.43
C GLU A 131 1.60 7.33 19.09
N ASN A 132 1.67 6.94 17.81
CA ASN A 132 2.07 5.61 17.35
C ASN A 132 1.33 4.48 18.08
N LYS A 133 0.01 4.64 18.24
CA LYS A 133 -0.82 3.69 18.99
C LYS A 133 -1.55 2.69 18.12
N TYR A 134 -1.83 3.04 16.88
CA TYR A 134 -2.74 2.32 16.01
C TYR A 134 -2.05 1.55 14.91
N SER A 135 -0.80 1.90 14.60
CA SER A 135 -0.09 1.41 13.43
C SER A 135 1.32 0.91 13.74
N VAL A 136 1.76 -0.09 12.97
CA VAL A 136 3.15 -0.60 12.99
C VAL A 136 3.69 -0.55 11.56
N PRO A 137 4.73 0.27 11.26
CA PRO A 137 5.32 0.38 9.94
C PRO A 137 5.77 -0.98 9.39
N TYR A 138 5.37 -1.25 8.15
CA TYR A 138 5.65 -2.49 7.44
C TYR A 138 6.63 -2.29 6.28
N CYS A 139 6.27 -1.40 5.37
CA CYS A 139 7.07 -0.99 4.22
C CYS A 139 7.04 0.53 4.09
N TRP A 140 8.01 1.07 3.38
CA TRP A 140 8.05 2.49 3.05
C TRP A 140 8.73 2.71 1.71
N GLY A 141 8.63 3.90 1.19
CA GLY A 141 9.33 4.28 -0.02
C GLY A 141 9.17 5.75 -0.33
N THR A 142 9.74 6.14 -1.45
CA THR A 142 9.61 7.48 -2.02
C THR A 142 9.07 7.39 -3.43
N VAL A 143 8.51 8.48 -3.93
CA VAL A 143 8.20 8.66 -5.34
C VAL A 143 9.36 9.43 -5.98
N GLY A 144 9.75 9.07 -7.19
CA GLY A 144 10.84 9.74 -7.89
C GLY A 144 10.78 9.54 -9.40
N ILE A 145 11.83 9.98 -10.07
CA ILE A 145 11.97 9.83 -11.51
C ILE A 145 12.89 8.65 -11.82
N LEU A 146 12.36 7.63 -12.49
CA LEU A 146 13.14 6.58 -13.14
C LEU A 146 13.46 7.02 -14.56
N TYR A 147 14.71 6.84 -15.00
CA TYR A 147 15.11 7.17 -16.37
C TYR A 147 15.95 6.08 -17.02
N SER A 148 15.79 5.94 -18.34
CA SER A 148 16.53 4.98 -19.16
C SER A 148 17.79 5.62 -19.72
N THR A 149 18.96 5.00 -19.45
CA THR A 149 20.25 5.49 -19.95
C THR A 149 20.41 5.37 -21.47
N SER A 150 19.54 4.58 -22.14
CA SER A 150 19.50 4.51 -23.61
C SER A 150 18.92 5.78 -24.26
N MET A 151 18.04 6.50 -23.53
CA MET A 151 17.35 7.68 -24.06
C MET A 151 17.80 8.98 -23.38
N VAL A 152 18.28 8.90 -22.15
CA VAL A 152 18.72 10.02 -21.31
C VAL A 152 20.22 9.89 -21.04
N PRO A 153 21.07 10.69 -21.70
CA PRO A 153 22.50 10.70 -21.41
C PRO A 153 22.78 11.06 -19.95
N GLU A 154 23.86 10.55 -19.37
CA GLU A 154 24.21 10.83 -17.98
C GLU A 154 24.42 12.33 -17.69
N SER A 155 24.90 13.10 -18.68
CA SER A 155 25.02 14.55 -18.57
C SER A 155 23.68 15.29 -18.48
N GLU A 156 22.59 14.63 -18.82
CA GLU A 156 21.22 15.14 -18.81
C GLU A 156 20.33 14.38 -17.80
N ALA A 157 20.94 13.61 -16.89
CA ALA A 157 20.21 12.90 -15.85
C ALA A 157 19.27 13.87 -15.11
N PRO A 158 17.99 13.49 -14.91
CA PRO A 158 17.02 14.37 -14.28
C PRO A 158 17.43 14.71 -12.85
N LYS A 159 17.12 15.96 -12.40
CA LYS A 159 17.41 16.45 -11.06
C LYS A 159 16.23 17.13 -10.42
N SER A 160 15.27 17.55 -11.22
CA SER A 160 14.12 18.37 -10.84
C SER A 160 12.86 17.75 -11.43
N TRP A 161 11.73 17.93 -10.76
CA TRP A 161 10.43 17.61 -11.33
C TRP A 161 10.18 18.36 -12.67
N ASN A 162 10.82 19.53 -12.86
CA ASN A 162 10.72 20.27 -14.12
C ASN A 162 11.25 19.50 -15.33
N ASP A 163 12.10 18.48 -15.15
CA ASP A 163 12.59 17.64 -16.23
C ASP A 163 11.48 16.86 -16.94
N LEU A 164 10.34 16.65 -16.25
CA LEU A 164 9.12 16.06 -16.83
C LEU A 164 8.35 17.03 -17.78
N TRP A 165 8.76 18.29 -17.90
CA TRP A 165 8.25 19.27 -18.88
C TRP A 165 9.21 19.51 -20.04
N ASN A 166 10.29 18.71 -20.12
CA ASN A 166 11.26 18.84 -21.20
C ASN A 166 10.69 18.26 -22.52
N THR A 167 10.45 19.12 -23.50
CA THR A 167 9.91 18.75 -24.81
C THR A 167 10.77 17.76 -25.61
N LYS A 168 12.05 17.60 -25.24
CA LYS A 168 12.94 16.57 -25.79
C LYS A 168 12.38 15.17 -25.57
N TYR A 169 11.66 14.94 -24.47
CA TYR A 169 11.09 13.64 -24.10
C TYR A 169 9.59 13.52 -24.43
N GLN A 170 9.08 14.33 -25.36
CA GLN A 170 7.68 14.27 -25.78
C GLN A 170 7.28 12.85 -26.19
N ASN A 171 6.14 12.36 -25.68
CA ASN A 171 5.63 11.00 -25.82
C ASN A 171 6.57 9.89 -25.27
N ASN A 172 7.50 10.25 -24.37
CA ASN A 172 8.41 9.32 -23.70
C ASN A 172 8.42 9.52 -22.19
N ILE A 173 7.35 10.10 -21.61
CA ILE A 173 7.17 10.33 -20.18
C ILE A 173 5.99 9.50 -19.69
N LEU A 174 6.19 8.71 -18.65
CA LEU A 174 5.13 8.01 -17.94
C LEU A 174 4.83 8.73 -16.61
N MET A 175 3.56 9.06 -16.40
CA MET A 175 3.08 9.69 -15.17
C MET A 175 2.27 8.68 -14.35
N GLN A 176 2.19 8.90 -13.03
CA GLN A 176 1.33 8.14 -12.15
C GLN A 176 -0.16 8.41 -12.44
N ASP A 177 -0.95 7.34 -12.51
CA ASP A 177 -2.42 7.41 -12.54
C ASP A 177 -3.00 7.37 -11.11
N SER A 178 -2.31 8.03 -10.20
CA SER A 178 -2.70 8.30 -8.81
C SER A 178 -2.87 9.79 -8.66
N VAL A 179 -4.02 10.22 -8.13
CA VAL A 179 -4.37 11.64 -7.97
C VAL A 179 -3.32 12.36 -7.14
N ARG A 180 -3.06 11.83 -5.92
CA ARG A 180 -2.14 12.45 -4.98
C ARG A 180 -0.71 12.50 -5.50
N ASP A 181 -0.21 11.42 -6.10
CA ASP A 181 1.15 11.38 -6.64
C ASP A 181 1.33 12.29 -7.88
N ALA A 182 0.32 12.34 -8.75
CA ALA A 182 0.37 13.25 -9.91
C ALA A 182 0.36 14.73 -9.47
N PHE A 183 -0.49 15.09 -8.50
CA PHE A 183 -0.53 16.45 -7.95
C PHE A 183 0.74 16.78 -7.19
N MET A 184 1.28 15.87 -6.38
CA MET A 184 2.55 16.05 -5.66
C MET A 184 3.69 16.50 -6.58
N VAL A 185 3.78 15.94 -7.78
CA VAL A 185 4.80 16.37 -8.77
C VAL A 185 4.66 17.87 -9.11
N GLY A 186 3.44 18.34 -9.34
CA GLY A 186 3.17 19.75 -9.63
C GLY A 186 3.30 20.64 -8.39
N GLU A 187 2.85 20.18 -7.24
CA GLU A 187 2.97 20.88 -5.96
C GLU A 187 4.44 21.14 -5.60
N LYS A 188 5.26 20.09 -5.65
CA LYS A 188 6.71 20.22 -5.40
C LYS A 188 7.38 21.14 -6.41
N LEU A 189 7.04 21.02 -7.69
CA LEU A 189 7.57 21.92 -8.73
C LEU A 189 7.22 23.39 -8.48
N LEU A 190 6.02 23.68 -7.96
CA LEU A 190 5.55 25.03 -7.70
C LEU A 190 5.91 25.52 -6.28
N GLY A 191 6.49 24.66 -5.44
CA GLY A 191 6.89 24.98 -4.07
C GLY A 191 5.74 25.01 -3.07
N TYR A 192 4.68 24.25 -3.36
CA TYR A 192 3.53 24.10 -2.46
C TYR A 192 3.69 22.89 -1.51
N ASP A 193 2.94 22.87 -0.44
CA ASP A 193 2.78 21.72 0.46
C ASP A 193 1.99 20.62 -0.26
N ILE A 194 2.45 19.37 -0.21
CA ILE A 194 1.77 18.23 -0.83
C ILE A 194 0.44 17.86 -0.16
N ASN A 195 0.10 18.52 0.92
CA ASN A 195 -1.14 18.40 1.67
C ASN A 195 -2.00 19.68 1.61
N THR A 196 -1.68 20.60 0.69
CA THR A 196 -2.48 21.82 0.52
C THR A 196 -3.92 21.49 0.15
N THR A 197 -4.86 22.26 0.70
CA THR A 197 -6.27 22.27 0.30
C THR A 197 -6.69 23.64 -0.26
N ASP A 198 -5.71 24.51 -0.51
CA ASP A 198 -5.98 25.80 -1.14
C ASP A 198 -6.34 25.60 -2.62
N ARG A 199 -7.58 25.96 -2.98
CA ARG A 199 -8.08 25.82 -4.36
C ARG A 199 -7.21 26.56 -5.37
N THR A 200 -6.65 27.72 -5.03
CA THR A 200 -5.84 28.51 -5.95
C THR A 200 -4.53 27.81 -6.27
N GLU A 201 -3.87 27.21 -5.25
CA GLU A 201 -2.67 26.42 -5.43
C GLU A 201 -2.94 25.19 -6.28
N LEU A 202 -4.02 24.46 -5.95
CA LEU A 202 -4.41 23.24 -6.69
C LEU A 202 -4.83 23.51 -8.14
N GLU A 203 -5.49 24.65 -8.42
CA GLU A 203 -5.80 25.07 -9.80
C GLU A 203 -4.50 25.38 -10.57
N ALA A 204 -3.51 26.00 -9.93
CA ALA A 204 -2.20 26.24 -10.55
C ALA A 204 -1.47 24.91 -10.86
N VAL A 205 -1.55 23.93 -9.95
CA VAL A 205 -1.00 22.59 -10.17
C VAL A 205 -1.72 21.89 -11.32
N LYS A 206 -3.06 21.91 -11.34
CA LYS A 206 -3.86 21.37 -12.44
C LYS A 206 -3.45 21.95 -13.79
N ASP A 207 -3.34 23.29 -13.86
CA ASP A 207 -2.95 23.96 -15.11
C ASP A 207 -1.55 23.55 -15.55
N LYS A 208 -0.63 23.34 -14.60
CA LYS A 208 0.72 22.84 -14.86
C LYS A 208 0.72 21.41 -15.39
N LEU A 209 -0.11 20.53 -14.83
CA LEU A 209 -0.28 19.16 -15.31
C LEU A 209 -0.94 19.11 -16.71
N ILE A 210 -1.88 20.01 -17.01
CA ILE A 210 -2.46 20.14 -18.35
C ILE A 210 -1.39 20.61 -19.37
N GLU A 211 -0.51 21.54 -18.98
CA GLU A 211 0.64 21.95 -19.81
C GLU A 211 1.56 20.76 -20.13
N GLN A 212 1.77 19.84 -19.19
CA GLN A 212 2.60 18.65 -19.34
C GLN A 212 1.97 17.59 -20.26
N LYS A 213 0.66 17.49 -20.24
CA LYS A 213 -0.08 16.36 -20.85
C LYS A 213 0.32 16.03 -22.30
N PRO A 214 0.59 17.00 -23.20
CA PRO A 214 1.09 16.70 -24.57
C PRO A 214 2.46 16.00 -24.61
N LEU A 215 3.20 15.98 -23.50
CA LEU A 215 4.50 15.32 -23.38
C LEU A 215 4.38 13.90 -22.83
N VAL A 216 3.27 13.59 -22.14
CA VAL A 216 3.01 12.32 -21.47
C VAL A 216 2.60 11.26 -22.47
N GLN A 217 3.28 10.12 -22.46
CA GLN A 217 2.92 8.94 -23.24
C GLN A 217 1.67 8.26 -22.64
N ALA A 218 1.66 8.06 -21.32
CA ALA A 218 0.57 7.42 -20.62
C ALA A 218 0.60 7.77 -19.12
N TYR A 219 -0.60 7.73 -18.52
CA TYR A 219 -0.77 7.66 -17.08
C TYR A 219 -0.92 6.19 -16.69
N VAL A 220 -0.06 5.69 -15.80
CA VAL A 220 0.06 4.25 -15.46
C VAL A 220 0.31 4.07 -13.97
N ILE A 221 -0.01 2.89 -13.46
CA ILE A 221 0.42 2.40 -12.14
C ILE A 221 1.40 1.24 -12.39
N ASP A 222 0.99 -0.01 -12.26
CA ASP A 222 1.86 -1.18 -12.37
C ASP A 222 2.42 -1.38 -13.79
N GLN A 223 1.71 -0.90 -14.83
CA GLN A 223 2.16 -1.00 -16.23
C GLN A 223 3.47 -0.23 -16.49
N VAL A 224 3.89 0.65 -15.58
CA VAL A 224 5.19 1.32 -15.66
C VAL A 224 6.34 0.32 -15.71
N ARG A 225 6.22 -0.83 -15.01
CA ARG A 225 7.23 -1.89 -15.00
C ARG A 225 7.51 -2.39 -16.41
N ASP A 226 6.48 -2.92 -17.08
CA ASP A 226 6.63 -3.51 -18.42
C ASP A 226 7.15 -2.50 -19.43
N LYS A 227 6.65 -1.26 -19.36
CA LYS A 227 7.06 -0.19 -20.29
C LYS A 227 8.52 0.20 -20.10
N MET A 228 8.99 0.34 -18.85
CA MET A 228 10.40 0.68 -18.59
C MET A 228 11.33 -0.49 -18.88
N ILE A 229 10.95 -1.74 -18.57
CA ILE A 229 11.69 -2.95 -18.95
C ILE A 229 11.74 -3.10 -20.47
N GLY A 230 10.68 -2.75 -21.17
CA GLY A 230 10.64 -2.76 -22.64
C GLY A 230 11.40 -1.62 -23.32
N GLY A 231 11.92 -0.65 -22.57
CA GLY A 231 12.60 0.53 -23.12
C GLY A 231 11.66 1.47 -23.88
N GLU A 232 10.37 1.50 -23.51
CA GLU A 232 9.33 2.26 -24.22
C GLU A 232 9.26 3.74 -23.81
N ALA A 233 9.92 4.13 -22.71
CA ALA A 233 9.90 5.51 -22.22
C ALA A 233 11.27 5.96 -21.70
N ALA A 234 11.51 7.27 -21.81
CA ALA A 234 12.74 7.89 -21.32
C ALA A 234 12.69 8.17 -19.83
N LEU A 235 11.54 8.68 -19.32
CA LEU A 235 11.31 9.09 -17.95
C LEU A 235 10.01 8.48 -17.42
N ALA A 236 9.99 8.09 -16.15
CA ALA A 236 8.79 7.63 -15.48
C ALA A 236 8.74 8.14 -14.04
N VAL A 237 7.57 8.59 -13.59
CA VAL A 237 7.29 8.80 -12.18
C VAL A 237 6.94 7.44 -11.58
N ILE A 238 7.68 7.01 -10.54
CA ILE A 238 7.61 5.64 -10.03
C ILE A 238 7.94 5.59 -8.54
N TYR A 239 7.45 4.54 -7.85
CA TYR A 239 7.83 4.23 -6.48
C TYR A 239 9.22 3.60 -6.40
N SER A 240 9.99 3.93 -5.36
CA SER A 240 11.39 3.50 -5.23
C SER A 240 11.58 1.97 -5.19
N GLY A 241 10.63 1.20 -4.66
CA GLY A 241 10.69 -0.26 -4.64
C GLY A 241 10.58 -0.88 -6.03
N GLU A 242 9.74 -0.30 -6.90
CA GLU A 242 9.61 -0.72 -8.29
C GLU A 242 10.93 -0.65 -9.06
N MET A 243 11.75 0.36 -8.75
CA MET A 243 13.06 0.55 -9.37
C MET A 243 13.93 -0.70 -9.24
N LEU A 244 14.00 -1.30 -8.05
CA LEU A 244 14.84 -2.49 -7.84
C LEU A 244 14.35 -3.68 -8.67
N TYR A 245 13.04 -3.86 -8.76
CA TYR A 245 12.44 -4.90 -9.59
C TYR A 245 12.77 -4.70 -11.07
N VAL A 246 12.47 -3.53 -11.62
CA VAL A 246 12.69 -3.26 -13.06
C VAL A 246 14.18 -3.29 -13.43
N GLN A 247 15.09 -2.87 -12.56
CA GLN A 247 16.54 -2.98 -12.78
C GLN A 247 17.00 -4.45 -12.87
N LYS A 248 16.48 -5.31 -12.00
CA LYS A 248 16.77 -6.76 -12.03
C LYS A 248 16.31 -7.37 -13.35
N GLU A 249 15.10 -7.05 -13.80
CA GLU A 249 14.51 -7.58 -15.03
C GLU A 249 15.27 -7.08 -16.28
N VAL A 250 15.60 -5.79 -16.34
CA VAL A 250 16.43 -5.23 -17.44
C VAL A 250 17.78 -5.93 -17.51
N LYS A 251 18.46 -6.12 -16.37
CA LYS A 251 19.74 -6.84 -16.31
C LYS A 251 19.59 -8.30 -16.75
N ALA A 252 18.53 -8.98 -16.34
CA ALA A 252 18.24 -10.36 -16.70
C ALA A 252 17.93 -10.53 -18.19
N SER A 253 17.29 -9.54 -18.83
CA SER A 253 16.98 -9.54 -20.27
C SER A 253 18.22 -9.40 -21.16
N GLY A 254 19.36 -8.98 -20.61
CA GLY A 254 20.59 -8.71 -21.37
C GLY A 254 20.53 -7.42 -22.17
N ALA A 255 19.64 -6.51 -21.84
CA ALA A 255 19.56 -5.18 -22.45
C ALA A 255 20.89 -4.40 -22.23
N ASP A 256 21.22 -3.53 -23.17
CA ASP A 256 22.44 -2.71 -23.17
C ASP A 256 22.24 -1.33 -22.51
N TYR A 257 21.18 -1.16 -21.71
CA TYR A 257 20.88 0.05 -20.97
C TYR A 257 20.61 -0.25 -19.49
N GLU A 258 20.70 0.79 -18.69
CA GLU A 258 20.37 0.76 -17.27
C GLU A 258 19.16 1.67 -17.00
N LEU A 259 18.44 1.34 -15.94
CA LEU A 259 17.42 2.20 -15.36
C LEU A 259 17.98 2.81 -14.06
N LYS A 260 17.93 4.13 -13.94
CA LYS A 260 18.41 4.86 -12.77
C LYS A 260 17.28 5.67 -12.15
N TYR A 261 17.30 5.79 -10.83
CA TYR A 261 16.28 6.48 -10.06
C TYR A 261 16.86 7.70 -9.35
N VAL A 262 16.08 8.76 -9.26
CA VAL A 262 16.44 10.00 -8.57
C VAL A 262 15.23 10.56 -7.82
N ILE A 263 15.45 11.03 -6.58
CA ILE A 263 14.52 11.89 -5.88
C ILE A 263 14.88 13.33 -6.32
N PRO A 264 13.94 14.09 -6.92
CA PRO A 264 14.19 15.46 -7.33
C PRO A 264 14.56 16.39 -6.18
N GLU A 265 15.31 17.44 -6.50
CA GLU A 265 15.87 18.37 -5.49
C GLU A 265 14.81 19.19 -4.75
N GLU A 266 13.61 19.33 -5.30
CA GLU A 266 12.45 19.92 -4.63
C GLU A 266 11.85 19.02 -3.53
N GLY A 267 12.31 17.78 -3.45
CA GLY A 267 11.74 16.76 -2.57
C GLY A 267 10.59 16.00 -3.20
N SER A 268 9.93 15.16 -2.41
CA SER A 268 8.90 14.24 -2.88
C SER A 268 7.97 13.78 -1.76
N ASN A 269 7.09 12.83 -2.08
CA ASN A 269 6.38 12.04 -1.09
C ASN A 269 7.30 10.95 -0.52
N VAL A 270 7.21 10.75 0.80
CA VAL A 270 7.63 9.53 1.49
C VAL A 270 6.39 8.90 2.09
N TRP A 271 6.07 7.69 1.67
CA TRP A 271 4.90 6.95 2.14
C TRP A 271 5.31 5.81 3.09
N ILE A 272 4.43 5.46 4.01
CA ILE A 272 4.62 4.39 5.00
C ILE A 272 3.34 3.57 5.08
N ASP A 273 3.38 2.35 4.58
CA ASP A 273 2.32 1.38 4.78
C ASP A 273 2.51 0.68 6.11
N SER A 274 1.44 0.52 6.87
CA SER A 274 1.53 -0.01 8.22
C SER A 274 0.40 -0.99 8.54
N TRP A 275 0.72 -1.98 9.38
CA TRP A 275 -0.26 -2.89 9.93
C TRP A 275 -1.14 -2.18 10.96
N VAL A 276 -2.46 -2.31 10.79
CA VAL A 276 -3.48 -1.79 11.73
C VAL A 276 -4.50 -2.87 12.06
N ILE A 277 -5.19 -2.74 13.19
CA ILE A 277 -6.21 -3.67 13.65
C ILE A 277 -7.57 -3.00 13.53
N PRO A 278 -8.48 -3.47 12.66
CA PRO A 278 -9.84 -2.95 12.56
C PRO A 278 -10.59 -2.99 13.88
N LYS A 279 -11.48 -2.03 14.10
CA LYS A 279 -12.28 -1.91 15.33
C LYS A 279 -13.11 -3.14 15.64
N ASN A 280 -13.61 -3.81 14.60
CA ASN A 280 -14.46 -5.00 14.66
C ASN A 280 -13.70 -6.32 14.53
N ALA A 281 -12.36 -6.31 14.58
CA ALA A 281 -11.55 -7.51 14.56
C ALA A 281 -11.97 -8.51 15.65
N ARG A 282 -12.15 -9.77 15.26
CA ARG A 282 -12.57 -10.83 16.18
C ARG A 282 -11.40 -11.49 16.90
N HIS A 283 -10.25 -11.52 16.23
CA HIS A 283 -9.08 -12.25 16.69
C HIS A 283 -7.91 -11.28 16.93
N LYS A 284 -8.15 -10.23 17.75
CA LYS A 284 -7.14 -9.21 18.06
C LYS A 284 -5.80 -9.80 18.50
N GLU A 285 -5.84 -10.84 19.37
CA GLU A 285 -4.61 -11.49 19.85
C GLU A 285 -3.83 -12.20 18.73
N ASN A 286 -4.52 -12.75 17.72
CA ASN A 286 -3.88 -13.34 16.54
C ASN A 286 -3.32 -12.24 15.62
N ALA A 287 -4.01 -11.09 15.51
CA ALA A 287 -3.51 -9.93 14.78
C ALA A 287 -2.23 -9.36 15.42
N GLU A 288 -2.19 -9.24 16.75
CA GLU A 288 -0.98 -8.79 17.48
C GLU A 288 0.18 -9.79 17.31
N LYS A 289 -0.08 -11.11 17.31
CA LYS A 289 0.95 -12.12 16.99
C LYS A 289 1.46 -12.01 15.57
N TRP A 290 0.56 -11.72 14.61
CA TRP A 290 0.96 -11.47 13.21
C TRP A 290 1.86 -10.25 13.09
N ILE A 291 1.47 -9.14 13.69
CA ILE A 291 2.25 -7.91 13.69
C ILE A 291 3.62 -8.13 14.33
N ASP A 292 3.67 -8.85 15.47
CA ASP A 292 4.95 -9.21 16.11
C ASP A 292 5.83 -10.08 15.21
N PHE A 293 5.22 -11.08 14.55
CA PHE A 293 5.92 -11.95 13.61
C PHE A 293 6.50 -11.16 12.42
N MET A 294 5.70 -10.23 11.84
CA MET A 294 6.13 -9.37 10.75
C MET A 294 7.25 -8.40 11.15
N CYS A 295 7.38 -8.07 12.43
CA CYS A 295 8.47 -7.24 12.97
C CYS A 295 9.77 -8.01 13.24
N ARG A 296 9.84 -9.32 13.07
CA ARG A 296 11.10 -10.08 13.19
C ARG A 296 12.05 -9.71 12.07
N ALA A 297 13.35 -9.66 12.37
CA ALA A 297 14.36 -9.23 11.40
C ALA A 297 14.40 -10.11 10.15
N GLU A 298 14.40 -11.43 10.33
CA GLU A 298 14.44 -12.41 9.25
C GLU A 298 13.19 -12.37 8.37
N ILE A 299 12.01 -12.19 8.96
CA ILE A 299 10.74 -12.10 8.24
C ILE A 299 10.64 -10.79 7.46
N ALA A 300 11.02 -9.66 8.09
CA ALA A 300 11.04 -8.37 7.41
C ALA A 300 12.06 -8.33 6.26
N LYS A 301 13.21 -9.04 6.41
CA LYS A 301 14.17 -9.24 5.33
C LYS A 301 13.59 -10.07 4.19
N GLU A 302 12.94 -11.20 4.49
CA GLU A 302 12.30 -12.06 3.46
C GLU A 302 11.23 -11.27 2.68
N ASN A 303 10.41 -10.49 3.38
CA ASN A 303 9.44 -9.61 2.74
C ASN A 303 10.14 -8.61 1.80
N PHE A 304 11.16 -7.89 2.27
CA PHE A 304 11.90 -6.93 1.44
C PHE A 304 12.52 -7.61 0.19
N GLU A 305 13.11 -8.78 0.32
CA GLU A 305 13.74 -9.50 -0.80
C GLU A 305 12.73 -9.92 -1.88
N TYR A 306 11.49 -10.17 -1.48
CA TYR A 306 10.39 -10.53 -2.39
C TYR A 306 9.71 -9.30 -2.99
N ILE A 307 9.22 -8.39 -2.13
CA ILE A 307 8.42 -7.23 -2.55
C ILE A 307 9.25 -6.06 -3.07
N THR A 308 10.56 -6.04 -2.78
CA THR A 308 11.55 -5.02 -3.16
C THR A 308 11.34 -3.61 -2.56
N TYR A 309 10.28 -3.40 -1.78
CA TYR A 309 10.08 -2.14 -1.07
C TYR A 309 10.89 -2.07 0.23
N PRO A 310 11.53 -0.92 0.51
CA PRO A 310 12.37 -0.75 1.71
C PRO A 310 11.64 -1.10 3.01
N THR A 311 12.37 -1.80 3.88
CA THR A 311 11.86 -2.14 5.21
C THR A 311 12.16 -1.04 6.22
N PRO A 312 11.21 -0.66 7.10
CA PRO A 312 11.47 0.22 8.23
C PRO A 312 12.13 -0.51 9.41
N ASN A 313 12.35 -1.82 9.30
CA ASN A 313 12.92 -2.67 10.34
C ASN A 313 14.46 -2.56 10.31
N LYS A 314 15.04 -1.91 11.31
CA LYS A 314 16.48 -1.70 11.43
C LYS A 314 17.26 -3.01 11.51
N ALA A 315 16.74 -3.98 12.28
CA ALA A 315 17.41 -5.27 12.43
C ALA A 315 17.40 -6.07 11.12
N ALA A 316 16.33 -5.95 10.31
CA ALA A 316 16.29 -6.54 8.98
C ALA A 316 17.26 -5.82 8.01
N PHE A 317 17.32 -4.49 8.06
CA PHE A 317 18.28 -3.70 7.26
C PHE A 317 19.72 -4.14 7.50
N GLU A 318 20.09 -4.41 8.76
CA GLU A 318 21.43 -4.92 9.13
C GLU A 318 21.75 -6.32 8.54
N LEU A 319 20.73 -7.09 8.13
CA LEU A 319 20.87 -8.41 7.50
C LEU A 319 20.92 -8.36 5.96
N LEU A 320 20.69 -7.19 5.35
CA LEU A 320 20.74 -7.05 3.89
C LEU A 320 22.17 -7.06 3.38
N ASP A 321 22.34 -7.45 2.11
CA ASP A 321 23.63 -7.34 1.44
C ASP A 321 24.11 -5.87 1.42
N PRO A 322 25.44 -5.63 1.59
CA PRO A 322 26.00 -4.27 1.58
C PRO A 322 25.67 -3.45 0.33
N GLU A 323 25.50 -4.07 -0.83
CA GLU A 323 25.09 -3.42 -2.07
C GLU A 323 23.69 -2.81 -1.92
N LEU A 324 22.75 -3.55 -1.31
CA LEU A 324 21.38 -3.07 -1.05
C LEU A 324 21.35 -1.99 0.03
N GLN A 325 22.11 -2.18 1.13
CA GLN A 325 22.21 -1.17 2.20
C GLN A 325 22.73 0.19 1.70
N ASN A 326 23.65 0.17 0.72
CA ASN A 326 24.25 1.36 0.13
C ASN A 326 23.45 1.93 -1.06
N ASN A 327 22.36 1.29 -1.45
CA ASN A 327 21.52 1.78 -2.55
C ASN A 327 20.71 3.00 -2.13
N LYS A 328 21.14 4.19 -2.57
CA LYS A 328 20.52 5.48 -2.19
C LYS A 328 19.12 5.72 -2.80
N ALA A 329 18.76 4.97 -3.82
CA ALA A 329 17.40 5.00 -4.36
C ALA A 329 16.40 4.28 -3.43
N LEU A 330 16.85 3.23 -2.73
CA LEU A 330 16.05 2.50 -1.73
C LEU A 330 16.16 3.13 -0.33
N PHE A 331 17.38 3.48 0.06
CA PHE A 331 17.71 4.03 1.37
C PHE A 331 18.42 5.37 1.20
N PRO A 332 17.69 6.44 0.81
CA PRO A 332 18.25 7.78 0.64
C PRO A 332 18.85 8.32 1.94
N ASP A 333 19.75 9.29 1.80
CA ASP A 333 20.34 9.95 2.94
C ASP A 333 19.30 10.79 3.71
N ASP A 334 19.57 11.05 4.98
CA ASP A 334 18.66 11.83 5.83
C ASP A 334 18.38 13.23 5.26
N ALA A 335 19.34 13.82 4.51
CA ALA A 335 19.18 15.11 3.86
C ALA A 335 18.14 15.07 2.71
N ASP A 336 18.07 13.97 1.96
CA ASP A 336 17.08 13.79 0.91
C ASP A 336 15.73 13.44 1.49
N LEU A 337 15.70 12.57 2.51
CA LEU A 337 14.46 12.24 3.24
C LEU A 337 13.86 13.46 3.97
N ALA A 338 14.69 14.42 4.39
CA ALA A 338 14.20 15.64 5.05
C ALA A 338 13.40 16.56 4.10
N LYS A 339 13.57 16.41 2.78
CA LYS A 339 12.79 17.14 1.76
C LYS A 339 11.48 16.42 1.39
N CYS A 340 11.33 15.16 1.85
CA CYS A 340 10.15 14.34 1.54
C CYS A 340 9.12 14.47 2.65
N GLU A 341 7.87 14.59 2.27
CA GLU A 341 6.73 14.78 3.15
C GLU A 341 5.80 13.55 3.08
N VAL A 342 5.09 13.28 4.17
CA VAL A 342 4.08 12.22 4.24
C VAL A 342 2.74 12.79 3.80
N PHE A 343 1.96 12.03 3.04
CA PHE A 343 0.58 12.38 2.76
C PHE A 343 -0.26 12.36 4.04
N GLN A 344 -1.12 13.37 4.17
CA GLN A 344 -2.11 13.46 5.23
C GLN A 344 -3.51 13.32 4.64
N TYR A 345 -4.46 12.92 5.47
CA TYR A 345 -5.86 12.96 5.11
C TYR A 345 -6.34 14.41 5.03
N LEU A 346 -6.90 14.79 3.89
CA LEU A 346 -7.27 16.18 3.59
C LEU A 346 -8.72 16.53 3.97
N GLY A 347 -9.43 15.58 4.62
CA GLY A 347 -10.86 15.70 4.81
C GLY A 347 -11.65 15.41 3.52
N GLU A 348 -12.95 15.19 3.65
CA GLU A 348 -13.81 14.85 2.50
C GLU A 348 -13.86 15.97 1.45
N GLU A 349 -13.80 17.24 1.89
CA GLU A 349 -13.79 18.39 0.98
C GLU A 349 -12.49 18.49 0.20
N GLY A 350 -11.34 18.23 0.85
CA GLY A 350 -10.03 18.18 0.21
C GLY A 350 -9.95 17.04 -0.80
N ASP A 351 -10.31 15.80 -0.39
CA ASP A 351 -10.33 14.64 -1.29
C ASP A 351 -11.21 14.93 -2.53
N ALA A 352 -12.41 15.49 -2.33
CA ALA A 352 -13.32 15.82 -3.43
C ALA A 352 -12.75 16.90 -4.37
N LEU A 353 -12.00 17.87 -3.86
CA LEU A 353 -11.36 18.91 -4.66
C LEU A 353 -10.26 18.34 -5.56
N TYR A 354 -9.39 17.47 -5.01
CA TYR A 354 -8.37 16.79 -5.81
C TYR A 354 -9.01 15.91 -6.91
N ASP A 355 -10.07 15.18 -6.58
CA ASP A 355 -10.80 14.36 -7.55
C ASP A 355 -11.46 15.19 -8.66
N GLU A 356 -12.04 16.36 -8.32
CA GLU A 356 -12.63 17.29 -9.27
C GLU A 356 -11.57 17.75 -10.28
N LEU A 357 -10.43 18.27 -9.77
CA LEU A 357 -9.39 18.85 -10.60
C LEU A 357 -8.63 17.76 -11.41
N TRP A 358 -8.47 16.57 -10.84
CA TRP A 358 -7.87 15.44 -11.59
C TRP A 358 -8.72 15.02 -12.78
N LYS A 359 -10.05 14.99 -12.64
CA LYS A 359 -10.95 14.74 -13.76
C LYS A 359 -10.79 15.79 -14.86
N GLU A 360 -10.55 17.05 -14.50
CA GLU A 360 -10.26 18.11 -15.48
C GLU A 360 -8.93 17.86 -16.21
N VAL A 361 -7.85 17.47 -15.49
CA VAL A 361 -6.59 17.06 -16.11
C VAL A 361 -6.79 15.91 -17.09
N LYS A 362 -7.54 14.88 -16.69
CA LYS A 362 -7.75 13.68 -17.54
C LYS A 362 -8.63 13.97 -18.76
N ALA A 363 -9.51 14.97 -18.70
CA ALA A 363 -10.46 15.30 -19.78
C ALA A 363 -9.85 16.09 -20.95
N GLN A 364 -8.69 16.75 -20.75
CA GLN A 364 -7.96 17.46 -21.82
C GLN A 364 -7.17 16.49 -22.70
#